data_8d2a2eea1b6ac97ae93fbd5ff9ff02e5
#
_entry.id   8d2a2eea1b6ac97ae93fbd5ff9ff02e5
#
_cell.length_a   1.000
_cell.length_b   1.000
_cell.length_c   1.000
_cell.angle_alpha   90.00
_cell.angle_beta   90.00
_cell.angle_gamma   90.00
#
_symmetry.space_group_name_H-M   'P 1'
#
loop_
_entity.id
_entity.type
_entity.pdbx_description
1 polymer ?
#
loop_
_entity_poly.entity_id
_entity_poly.type
_entity_poly.pdbx_seq_one_letter_code
_entity_poly.pdbx_strand_id
1 'polypeptide(L)'
;MAFTSIGAAVPNINAGKLQALAVTSHNRSAALSDVPTLAEAGLPEHEASFMQGVVVPAATPKDVVMRLQSEIARIVALPDVIEKLTALGVEPVADTPEEFGAYIRSEIARWGDIIRRSNLKVE
;
A
#
# COMPACT_ATOMS: atom_id res chain seq x y z
N MET A 1 21.01 6.55 0.80
CA MET A 1 19.60 6.47 1.19
C MET A 1 18.84 5.89 0.01
N ALA A 2 17.90 4.98 0.25
CA ALA A 2 17.05 4.37 -0.79
C ALA A 2 15.61 4.25 -0.29
N PHE A 3 14.66 4.29 -1.22
CA PHE A 3 13.27 3.93 -0.99
C PHE A 3 13.06 2.50 -1.53
N THR A 4 12.43 1.65 -0.72
CA THR A 4 12.18 0.25 -1.09
C THR A 4 10.91 -0.25 -0.38
N SER A 5 10.37 -1.39 -0.79
CA SER A 5 9.25 -2.00 -0.09
C SER A 5 9.70 -2.54 1.28
N ILE A 6 8.80 -2.49 2.26
CA ILE A 6 9.05 -2.98 3.62
C ILE A 6 9.49 -4.44 3.59
N GLY A 7 8.78 -5.30 2.84
CA GLY A 7 9.12 -6.72 2.73
C GLY A 7 10.54 -7.00 2.22
N ALA A 8 11.05 -6.16 1.32
CA ALA A 8 12.44 -6.28 0.83
C ALA A 8 13.47 -5.75 1.85
N ALA A 9 13.09 -4.78 2.68
CA ALA A 9 13.99 -4.15 3.64
C ALA A 9 14.14 -4.95 4.95
N VAL A 10 13.03 -5.51 5.46
CA VAL A 10 12.97 -6.17 6.79
C VAL A 10 14.08 -7.20 7.03
N PRO A 11 14.39 -8.13 6.12
CA PRO A 11 15.46 -9.09 6.36
C PRO A 11 16.84 -8.43 6.56
N ASN A 12 17.11 -7.34 5.86
CA ASN A 12 18.36 -6.60 5.97
C ASN A 12 18.40 -5.70 7.22
N ILE A 13 17.27 -5.17 7.64
CA ILE A 13 17.14 -4.40 8.88
C ILE A 13 17.39 -5.34 10.08
N ASN A 14 16.72 -6.50 10.11
CA ASN A 14 16.91 -7.51 11.16
C ASN A 14 18.34 -8.06 11.22
N ALA A 15 19.03 -8.11 10.09
CA ALA A 15 20.44 -8.49 10.02
C ALA A 15 21.43 -7.34 10.39
N GLY A 16 20.92 -6.16 10.75
CA GLY A 16 21.73 -4.97 11.08
C GLY A 16 22.46 -4.35 9.88
N LYS A 17 22.14 -4.75 8.65
CA LYS A 17 22.76 -4.23 7.42
C LYS A 17 22.14 -2.92 6.92
N LEU A 18 20.89 -2.65 7.31
CA LEU A 18 20.16 -1.44 6.99
C LEU A 18 19.55 -0.85 8.25
N GLN A 19 19.44 0.48 8.28
CA GLN A 19 18.70 1.23 9.26
C GLN A 19 17.47 1.85 8.57
N ALA A 20 16.28 1.55 9.08
CA ALA A 20 15.07 2.23 8.66
C ALA A 20 15.01 3.62 9.32
N LEU A 21 14.72 4.65 8.54
CA LEU A 21 14.60 6.03 9.01
C LEU A 21 13.14 6.42 9.23
N ALA A 22 12.28 6.09 8.27
CA ALA A 22 10.84 6.31 8.33
C ALA A 22 10.12 5.38 7.34
N VAL A 23 8.82 5.17 7.54
CA VAL A 23 7.91 4.58 6.56
C VAL A 23 7.10 5.69 5.88
N THR A 24 6.77 5.48 4.60
CA THR A 24 6.02 6.45 3.79
C THR A 24 4.50 6.28 3.88
N SER A 25 4.02 5.24 4.56
CA SER A 25 2.61 4.98 4.78
C SER A 25 1.99 5.93 5.81
N HIS A 26 0.66 6.07 5.78
CA HIS A 26 -0.09 6.87 6.74
C HIS A 26 0.11 6.39 8.19
N ASN A 27 0.08 5.08 8.39
CA ASN A 27 0.30 4.46 9.69
C ASN A 27 1.68 3.77 9.73
N ARG A 28 2.21 3.56 10.94
CA ARG A 28 3.40 2.73 11.12
C ARG A 28 3.11 1.31 10.65
N SER A 29 4.11 0.66 10.07
CA SER A 29 4.00 -0.74 9.67
C SER A 29 4.09 -1.66 10.89
N ALA A 30 3.22 -2.65 10.97
CA ALA A 30 3.31 -3.69 12.00
C ALA A 30 4.63 -4.49 11.93
N ALA A 31 5.23 -4.60 10.74
CA ALA A 31 6.54 -5.24 10.56
C ALA A 31 7.72 -4.38 11.05
N LEU A 32 7.51 -3.07 11.29
CA LEU A 32 8.51 -2.09 11.71
C LEU A 32 7.89 -1.08 12.70
N SER A 33 7.30 -1.57 13.79
CA SER A 33 6.53 -0.76 14.75
C SER A 33 7.31 0.40 15.39
N ASP A 34 8.61 0.25 15.51
CA ASP A 34 9.50 1.28 16.11
C ASP A 34 9.93 2.36 15.10
N VAL A 35 9.65 2.16 13.81
CA VAL A 35 10.02 3.09 12.75
C VAL A 35 8.89 4.11 12.57
N PRO A 36 9.17 5.42 12.70
CA PRO A 36 8.15 6.46 12.54
C PRO A 36 7.64 6.58 11.11
N THR A 37 6.47 7.15 10.93
CA THR A 37 6.01 7.61 9.62
C THR A 37 6.73 8.90 9.21
N LEU A 38 6.68 9.27 7.92
CA LEU A 38 7.19 10.57 7.47
C LEU A 38 6.46 11.74 8.15
N ALA A 39 5.16 11.61 8.42
CA ALA A 39 4.40 12.63 9.13
C ALA A 39 4.91 12.82 10.56
N GLU A 40 5.16 11.74 11.29
CA GLU A 40 5.75 11.80 12.64
C GLU A 40 7.18 12.34 12.62
N ALA A 41 7.92 12.15 11.54
CA ALA A 41 9.25 12.70 11.33
C ALA A 41 9.26 14.17 10.85
N GLY A 42 8.10 14.84 10.79
CA GLY A 42 7.98 16.25 10.43
C GLY A 42 7.74 16.52 8.94
N LEU A 43 7.39 15.52 8.16
CA LEU A 43 7.14 15.60 6.70
C LEU A 43 5.71 15.12 6.34
N PRO A 44 4.63 15.76 6.85
CA PRO A 44 3.27 15.24 6.74
C PRO A 44 2.72 15.20 5.30
N GLU A 45 3.26 16.01 4.38
CA GLU A 45 2.78 16.07 2.99
C GLU A 45 3.44 15.04 2.05
N HIS A 46 4.30 14.17 2.59
CA HIS A 46 5.13 13.26 1.80
C HIS A 46 4.69 11.79 1.92
N GLU A 47 3.41 11.58 2.21
CA GLU A 47 2.85 10.23 2.24
C GLU A 47 2.86 9.60 0.84
N ALA A 48 3.33 8.35 0.77
CA ALA A 48 3.28 7.52 -0.42
C ALA A 48 3.05 6.07 -0.03
N SER A 49 1.86 5.56 -0.30
CA SER A 49 1.51 4.17 -0.02
C SER A 49 1.56 3.34 -1.29
N PHE A 50 2.10 2.13 -1.18
CA PHE A 50 2.10 1.16 -2.27
C PHE A 50 0.81 0.35 -2.20
N MET A 51 0.03 0.38 -3.27
CA MET A 51 -1.26 -0.30 -3.37
C MET A 51 -1.16 -1.55 -4.25
N GLN A 52 -1.79 -2.63 -3.84
CA GLN A 52 -2.02 -3.81 -4.67
C GLN A 52 -3.52 -4.10 -4.76
N GLY A 53 -4.00 -4.40 -5.96
CA GLY A 53 -5.41 -4.69 -6.18
C GLY A 53 -5.64 -5.65 -7.33
N VAL A 54 -6.81 -6.29 -7.35
CA VAL A 54 -7.26 -7.15 -8.44
C VAL A 54 -8.20 -6.35 -9.34
N VAL A 55 -7.92 -6.37 -10.63
CA VAL A 55 -8.77 -5.73 -11.64
C VAL A 55 -9.26 -6.78 -12.63
N VAL A 56 -10.43 -6.55 -13.20
CA VAL A 56 -11.07 -7.40 -14.19
C VAL A 56 -11.45 -6.56 -15.43
N PRO A 57 -11.66 -7.17 -16.61
CA PRO A 57 -12.14 -6.45 -17.78
C PRO A 57 -13.44 -5.67 -17.49
N ALA A 58 -13.60 -4.48 -18.08
CA ALA A 58 -14.74 -3.61 -17.82
C ALA A 58 -16.12 -4.25 -18.14
N ALA A 59 -16.16 -5.22 -19.06
CA ALA A 59 -17.37 -5.96 -19.42
C ALA A 59 -17.68 -7.15 -18.50
N THR A 60 -16.91 -7.37 -17.42
CA THR A 60 -17.17 -8.48 -16.49
C THR A 60 -18.52 -8.24 -15.78
N PRO A 61 -19.41 -9.25 -15.76
CA PRO A 61 -20.70 -9.15 -15.09
C PRO A 61 -20.56 -8.78 -13.61
N LYS A 62 -21.45 -7.92 -13.11
CA LYS A 62 -21.37 -7.38 -11.75
C LYS A 62 -21.42 -8.48 -10.66
N ASP A 63 -22.22 -9.51 -10.86
CA ASP A 63 -22.34 -10.67 -9.97
C ASP A 63 -21.01 -11.43 -9.84
N VAL A 64 -20.26 -11.56 -10.93
CA VAL A 64 -18.91 -12.15 -10.93
C VAL A 64 -17.94 -11.28 -10.15
N VAL A 65 -17.96 -9.96 -10.36
CA VAL A 65 -17.13 -9.00 -9.62
C VAL A 65 -17.40 -9.09 -8.12
N MET A 66 -18.68 -9.08 -7.72
CA MET A 66 -19.08 -9.16 -6.30
C MET A 66 -18.70 -10.49 -5.67
N ARG A 67 -18.79 -11.58 -6.41
CA ARG A 67 -18.36 -12.91 -5.93
C ARG A 67 -16.85 -12.95 -5.73
N LEU A 68 -16.06 -12.42 -6.67
CA LEU A 68 -14.61 -12.34 -6.52
C LEU A 68 -14.24 -11.50 -5.29
N GLN A 69 -14.85 -10.34 -5.13
CA GLN A 69 -14.60 -9.47 -3.98
C GLN A 69 -14.90 -10.17 -2.66
N SER A 70 -16.07 -10.84 -2.54
CA SER A 70 -16.46 -11.53 -1.31
C SER A 70 -15.49 -12.68 -0.97
N GLU A 71 -15.03 -13.46 -1.95
CA GLU A 71 -14.06 -14.52 -1.74
C GLU A 71 -12.67 -13.98 -1.36
N ILE A 72 -12.22 -12.90 -2.00
CA ILE A 72 -10.97 -12.23 -1.64
C ILE A 72 -11.07 -11.69 -0.20
N ALA A 73 -12.14 -10.99 0.14
CA ALA A 73 -12.36 -10.47 1.49
C ALA A 73 -12.31 -11.58 2.56
N ARG A 74 -12.95 -12.72 2.27
CA ARG A 74 -12.91 -13.89 3.14
C ARG A 74 -11.49 -14.45 3.31
N ILE A 75 -10.73 -14.52 2.22
CA ILE A 75 -9.36 -15.07 2.24
C ILE A 75 -8.41 -14.16 3.00
N VAL A 76 -8.43 -12.85 2.74
CA VAL A 76 -7.53 -11.90 3.39
C VAL A 76 -7.84 -11.70 4.88
N ALA A 77 -9.03 -12.12 5.34
CA ALA A 77 -9.40 -12.13 6.75
C ALA A 77 -8.93 -13.40 7.51
N LEU A 78 -8.36 -14.40 6.83
CA LEU A 78 -7.84 -15.60 7.47
C LEU A 78 -6.58 -15.28 8.28
N PRO A 79 -6.46 -15.78 9.53
CA PRO A 79 -5.33 -15.45 10.41
C PRO A 79 -3.96 -15.77 9.80
N ASP A 80 -3.83 -16.92 9.14
CA ASP A 80 -2.59 -17.34 8.50
C ASP A 80 -2.23 -16.49 7.27
N VAL A 81 -3.23 -15.93 6.59
CA VAL A 81 -3.04 -14.99 5.47
C VAL A 81 -2.62 -13.61 6.00
N ILE A 82 -3.29 -13.12 7.05
CA ILE A 82 -2.93 -11.87 7.73
C ILE A 82 -1.47 -11.94 8.20
N GLU A 83 -1.07 -13.01 8.88
CA GLU A 83 0.30 -13.19 9.36
C GLU A 83 1.32 -13.10 8.21
N LYS A 84 1.07 -13.81 7.11
CA LYS A 84 1.95 -13.80 5.92
C LYS A 84 2.03 -12.43 5.26
N LEU A 85 0.88 -11.75 5.10
CA LEU A 85 0.85 -10.41 4.50
C LEU A 85 1.58 -9.38 5.38
N THR A 86 1.34 -9.43 6.69
CA THR A 86 2.03 -8.56 7.66
C THR A 86 3.55 -8.78 7.64
N ALA A 87 4.01 -10.04 7.56
CA ALA A 87 5.43 -10.33 7.44
C ALA A 87 6.07 -9.77 6.16
N LEU A 88 5.28 -9.60 5.10
CA LEU A 88 5.68 -8.93 3.86
C LEU A 88 5.53 -7.40 3.92
N GLY A 89 5.08 -6.84 5.05
CA GLY A 89 4.79 -5.42 5.20
C GLY A 89 3.57 -4.95 4.42
N VAL A 90 2.65 -5.86 4.13
CA VAL A 90 1.37 -5.58 3.44
C VAL A 90 0.24 -5.59 4.46
N GLU A 91 -0.53 -4.52 4.51
CA GLU A 91 -1.75 -4.43 5.30
C GLU A 91 -2.93 -4.92 4.44
N PRO A 92 -3.65 -5.99 4.85
CA PRO A 92 -4.79 -6.47 4.10
C PRO A 92 -5.98 -5.50 4.25
N VAL A 93 -6.47 -5.01 3.12
CA VAL A 93 -7.68 -4.20 3.01
C VAL A 93 -8.63 -4.91 2.06
N ALA A 94 -9.90 -4.99 2.38
CA ALA A 94 -10.89 -5.71 1.58
C ALA A 94 -12.00 -4.77 1.12
N ASP A 95 -11.61 -3.68 0.48
CA ASP A 95 -12.53 -2.67 -0.05
C ASP A 95 -13.57 -3.27 -1.00
N THR A 96 -14.74 -2.65 -1.03
CA THR A 96 -15.71 -2.87 -2.09
C THR A 96 -15.18 -2.37 -3.44
N PRO A 97 -15.70 -2.85 -4.58
CA PRO A 97 -15.32 -2.34 -5.90
C PRO A 97 -15.53 -0.83 -6.04
N GLU A 98 -16.55 -0.29 -5.40
CA GLU A 98 -16.88 1.14 -5.39
C GLU A 98 -15.83 1.95 -4.59
N GLU A 99 -15.45 1.50 -3.40
CA GLU A 99 -14.44 2.13 -2.55
C GLU A 99 -13.07 2.07 -3.21
N PHE A 100 -12.68 0.91 -3.73
CA PHE A 100 -11.42 0.76 -4.44
C PHE A 100 -11.36 1.64 -5.70
N GLY A 101 -12.46 1.72 -6.46
CA GLY A 101 -12.57 2.63 -7.60
C GLY A 101 -12.47 4.10 -7.21
N ALA A 102 -13.04 4.51 -6.07
CA ALA A 102 -12.91 5.87 -5.55
C ALA A 102 -11.47 6.17 -5.11
N TYR A 103 -10.83 5.23 -4.44
CA TYR A 103 -9.43 5.33 -4.04
C TYR A 103 -8.50 5.49 -5.26
N ILE A 104 -8.66 4.68 -6.30
CA ILE A 104 -7.87 4.81 -7.55
C ILE A 104 -8.02 6.20 -8.16
N ARG A 105 -9.24 6.73 -8.22
CA ARG A 105 -9.48 8.08 -8.77
C ARG A 105 -8.80 9.17 -7.94
N SER A 106 -8.84 9.07 -6.62
CA SER A 106 -8.18 10.03 -5.73
C SER A 106 -6.66 9.99 -5.88
N GLU A 107 -6.06 8.80 -5.99
CA GLU A 107 -4.64 8.64 -6.20
C GLU A 107 -4.17 9.17 -7.57
N ILE A 108 -4.96 8.93 -8.63
CA ILE A 108 -4.66 9.51 -9.96
C ILE A 108 -4.66 11.04 -9.89
N ALA A 109 -5.63 11.64 -9.21
CA ALA A 109 -5.69 13.10 -9.06
C ALA A 109 -4.50 13.63 -8.24
N ARG A 110 -4.21 13.00 -7.09
CA ARG A 110 -3.10 13.37 -6.20
C ARG A 110 -1.75 13.28 -6.90
N TRP A 111 -1.45 12.15 -7.52
CA TRP A 111 -0.18 11.97 -8.23
C TRP A 111 -0.08 12.88 -9.47
N GLY A 112 -1.19 13.10 -10.16
CA GLY A 112 -1.25 14.06 -11.27
C GLY A 112 -0.87 15.47 -10.82
N ASP A 113 -1.31 15.93 -9.66
CA ASP A 113 -0.93 17.22 -9.09
C ASP A 113 0.55 17.27 -8.71
N ILE A 114 1.07 16.22 -8.08
CA ILE A 114 2.48 16.13 -7.70
C ILE A 114 3.38 16.19 -8.94
N ILE A 115 3.08 15.41 -9.98
CA ILE A 115 3.83 15.39 -11.24
C ILE A 115 3.86 16.80 -11.87
N ARG A 116 2.70 17.46 -11.94
CA ARG A 116 2.61 18.82 -12.50
C ARG A 116 3.45 19.84 -11.71
N ARG A 117 3.35 19.81 -10.38
CA ARG A 117 4.10 20.73 -9.50
C ARG A 117 5.62 20.49 -9.53
N SER A 118 6.01 19.23 -9.64
CA SER A 118 7.42 18.83 -9.66
C SER A 118 8.08 18.97 -11.03
N ASN A 119 7.31 19.38 -12.08
CA ASN A 119 7.77 19.47 -13.47
C ASN A 119 8.49 18.19 -13.95
N LEU A 120 8.04 17.03 -13.45
CA LEU A 120 8.58 15.73 -13.83
C LEU A 120 8.10 15.40 -15.24
N LYS A 121 9.04 15.14 -16.15
CA LYS A 121 8.74 14.54 -17.46
C LYS A 121 8.77 13.02 -17.30
N VAL A 122 7.65 12.40 -17.53
CA VAL A 122 7.56 10.93 -17.67
C VAL A 122 7.90 10.63 -19.12
N GLU A 123 9.08 10.04 -19.35
CA GLU A 123 9.49 9.52 -20.67
C GLU A 123 8.86 8.14 -20.89
#